data_4d8a288c2a7ba889d251a3c50d5f25a9
#
_entry.id   4d8a288c2a7ba889d251a3c50d5f25a9
#
_cell.length_a   1.000
_cell.length_b   1.000
_cell.length_c   1.000
_cell.angle_alpha   90.00
_cell.angle_beta   90.00
_cell.angle_gamma   90.00
#
_symmetry.space_group_name_H-M   'P 1'
#
loop_
_entity.id
_entity.type
_entity.pdbx_description
1 polymer ?
#
loop_
_entity_poly.entity_id
_entity_poly.type
_entity_poly.pdbx_seq_one_letter_code
_entity_poly.pdbx_strand_id
1 'polypeptide(L)'
;MLCMGMAMSQQVASRAKAMRMMTFSRPEYQIKDIKVYTDTMTVYSLSRYVIYPLGEWSSVEQYITDNQMHWYRDIGYRNYYDSMEVSVNRLRRTDDSYIDMYYSIWTKQVELLGGYIGDPEVELVNGLHVGMTKDEVFQVFFKKYPKSYTSDVTVLKVVSGAGEIAEIYTFLGQKLRHIKVETSYKYY
;
A
#
# COMPACT_ATOMS: atom_id res chain seq x y z
N MET A 1 11.32 9.80 38.14
CA MET A 1 12.26 9.51 37.05
C MET A 1 11.60 8.82 35.81
N LEU A 2 10.27 8.81 35.71
CA LEU A 2 9.51 8.14 34.62
C LEU A 2 9.05 9.09 33.47
N CYS A 3 9.10 10.39 33.64
CA CYS A 3 8.58 11.32 32.62
C CYS A 3 9.54 11.63 31.44
N MET A 4 10.83 11.33 31.56
CA MET A 4 11.79 11.60 30.49
C MET A 4 11.73 10.60 29.33
N GLY A 5 11.31 9.35 29.59
CA GLY A 5 11.24 8.31 28.55
C GLY A 5 10.09 8.48 27.54
N MET A 6 8.95 8.98 27.99
CA MET A 6 7.78 9.22 27.11
C MET A 6 7.97 10.41 26.17
N ALA A 7 8.64 11.46 26.61
CA ALA A 7 8.91 12.64 25.77
C ALA A 7 9.89 12.32 24.63
N MET A 8 10.88 11.45 24.88
CA MET A 8 11.82 11.02 23.84
C MET A 8 11.18 10.12 22.79
N SER A 9 10.28 9.21 23.18
CA SER A 9 9.61 8.33 22.22
C SER A 9 8.65 9.09 21.28
N GLN A 10 7.92 10.07 21.82
CA GLN A 10 7.06 10.96 21.02
C GLN A 10 7.86 11.87 20.09
N GLN A 11 9.04 12.30 20.50
CA GLN A 11 9.91 13.17 19.70
C GLN A 11 10.59 12.40 18.55
N VAL A 12 10.94 11.12 18.76
CA VAL A 12 11.49 10.23 17.74
C VAL A 12 10.42 9.85 16.71
N ALA A 13 9.20 9.52 17.16
CA ALA A 13 8.07 9.24 16.27
C ALA A 13 7.67 10.47 15.44
N SER A 14 7.67 11.67 16.04
CA SER A 14 7.41 12.95 15.37
C SER A 14 8.50 13.28 14.33
N ARG A 15 9.78 13.02 14.62
CA ARG A 15 10.89 13.23 13.69
C ARG A 15 10.87 12.23 12.54
N ALA A 16 10.57 10.95 12.78
CA ALA A 16 10.40 9.95 11.74
C ALA A 16 9.24 10.30 10.81
N LYS A 17 8.12 10.78 11.35
CA LYS A 17 6.97 11.28 10.57
C LYS A 17 7.32 12.53 9.77
N ALA A 18 8.08 13.48 10.34
CA ALA A 18 8.53 14.69 9.66
C ALA A 18 9.56 14.39 8.55
N MET A 19 10.47 13.44 8.75
CA MET A 19 11.40 13.00 7.69
C MET A 19 10.67 12.31 6.53
N ARG A 20 9.64 11.50 6.80
CA ARG A 20 8.77 10.94 5.74
C ARG A 20 8.05 12.02 4.94
N MET A 21 7.60 13.10 5.59
CA MET A 21 6.93 14.22 4.90
C MET A 21 7.88 15.07 4.05
N MET A 22 9.18 15.14 4.37
CA MET A 22 10.16 15.92 3.63
C MET A 22 10.72 15.21 2.39
N THR A 23 10.66 13.88 2.31
CA THR A 23 11.29 13.10 1.24
C THR A 23 10.35 12.78 0.08
N PHE A 24 9.03 12.94 0.24
CA PHE A 24 8.05 12.62 -0.79
C PHE A 24 7.19 13.85 -1.11
N SER A 25 7.57 14.58 -2.16
CA SER A 25 6.58 15.37 -2.88
C SER A 25 5.46 14.41 -3.29
N ARG A 26 4.20 14.74 -3.01
CA ARG A 26 3.05 13.91 -3.38
C ARG A 26 3.22 13.42 -4.82
N PRO A 27 3.28 12.10 -5.05
CA PRO A 27 3.50 11.59 -6.38
C PRO A 27 2.34 11.98 -7.28
N GLU A 28 2.63 12.50 -8.43
CA GLU A 28 1.60 12.65 -9.46
C GLU A 28 1.32 11.28 -10.07
N TYR A 29 0.11 10.77 -9.84
CA TYR A 29 -0.35 9.59 -10.57
C TYR A 29 -0.54 9.97 -12.05
N GLN A 30 0.25 9.33 -12.91
CA GLN A 30 0.09 9.46 -14.34
C GLN A 30 -1.03 8.54 -14.80
N ILE A 31 -2.26 9.05 -14.78
CA ILE A 31 -3.45 8.30 -15.19
C ILE A 31 -3.47 8.20 -16.72
N LYS A 32 -3.58 6.98 -17.22
CA LYS A 32 -3.65 6.65 -18.64
C LYS A 32 -5.07 6.41 -19.12
N ASP A 33 -5.89 5.75 -18.31
CA ASP A 33 -7.26 5.38 -18.65
C ASP A 33 -8.09 5.25 -17.39
N ILE A 34 -9.39 5.47 -17.53
CA ILE A 34 -10.39 5.30 -16.45
C ILE A 34 -11.58 4.56 -17.03
N LYS A 35 -11.97 3.48 -16.39
CA LYS A 35 -13.17 2.70 -16.72
C LYS A 35 -14.09 2.63 -15.52
N VAL A 36 -15.37 2.89 -15.74
CA VAL A 36 -16.39 2.76 -14.70
C VAL A 36 -17.37 1.67 -15.13
N TYR A 37 -17.54 0.69 -14.29
CA TYR A 37 -18.50 -0.38 -14.50
C TYR A 37 -19.27 -0.64 -13.20
N THR A 38 -20.57 -0.43 -13.23
CA THR A 38 -21.45 -0.50 -12.07
C THR A 38 -20.96 0.42 -10.95
N ASP A 39 -20.45 -0.13 -9.87
CA ASP A 39 -19.96 0.55 -8.67
C ASP A 39 -18.43 0.54 -8.55
N THR A 40 -17.76 0.02 -9.55
CA THR A 40 -16.28 -0.10 -9.58
C THR A 40 -15.68 0.87 -10.59
N MET A 41 -14.78 1.71 -10.11
CA MET A 41 -13.94 2.55 -10.96
C MET A 41 -12.55 1.95 -11.07
N THR A 42 -12.12 1.64 -12.28
CA THR A 42 -10.76 1.16 -12.57
C THR A 42 -9.94 2.28 -13.20
N VAL A 43 -8.78 2.55 -12.61
CA VAL A 43 -7.83 3.57 -13.03
C VAL A 43 -6.52 2.88 -13.43
N TYR A 44 -6.04 3.14 -14.62
CA TYR A 44 -4.73 2.67 -15.09
C TYR A 44 -3.70 3.76 -14.89
N SER A 45 -2.65 3.48 -14.13
CA SER A 45 -1.62 4.44 -13.77
C SER A 45 -0.22 3.92 -14.08
N LEU A 46 0.66 4.81 -14.52
CA LEU A 46 2.09 4.51 -14.68
C LEU A 46 2.91 4.86 -13.43
N SER A 47 2.25 5.28 -12.37
CA SER A 47 2.96 5.65 -11.14
C SER A 47 3.69 4.45 -10.54
N ARG A 48 4.94 4.67 -10.17
CA ARG A 48 5.76 3.70 -9.46
C ARG A 48 5.19 3.32 -8.07
N TYR A 49 4.36 4.18 -7.50
CA TYR A 49 3.70 3.94 -6.20
C TYR A 49 2.64 2.86 -6.27
N VAL A 50 2.08 2.56 -7.44
CA VAL A 50 1.20 1.40 -7.63
C VAL A 50 1.99 0.09 -7.58
N ILE A 51 3.29 0.13 -7.96
CA ILE A 51 4.18 -1.04 -7.90
C ILE A 51 4.74 -1.21 -6.50
N TYR A 52 5.05 -0.10 -5.81
CA TYR A 52 5.65 -0.09 -4.48
C TYR A 52 4.82 0.73 -3.49
N PRO A 53 3.59 0.28 -3.17
CA PRO A 53 2.67 1.08 -2.33
C PRO A 53 3.16 1.28 -0.90
N LEU A 54 4.03 0.40 -0.42
CA LEU A 54 4.66 0.49 0.92
C LEU A 54 6.08 1.04 0.87
N GLY A 55 6.54 1.52 -0.30
CA GLY A 55 7.89 2.02 -0.51
C GLY A 55 8.83 0.99 -1.12
N GLU A 56 10.04 1.45 -1.45
CA GLU A 56 11.09 0.63 -2.05
C GLU A 56 12.10 0.22 -0.97
N TRP A 57 12.36 -1.08 -0.85
CA TRP A 57 13.18 -1.66 0.19
C TRP A 57 14.21 -2.61 -0.39
N SER A 58 15.43 -2.59 0.14
CA SER A 58 16.51 -3.47 -0.31
C SER A 58 16.44 -4.87 0.32
N SER A 59 15.70 -5.03 1.42
CA SER A 59 15.45 -6.34 2.05
C SER A 59 14.17 -6.31 2.88
N VAL A 60 13.58 -7.50 3.12
CA VAL A 60 12.42 -7.66 4.00
C VAL A 60 12.80 -7.31 5.44
N GLU A 61 14.01 -7.65 5.86
CA GLU A 61 14.55 -7.33 7.19
C GLU A 61 14.62 -5.82 7.41
N GLN A 62 15.08 -5.06 6.42
CA GLN A 62 15.09 -3.60 6.49
C GLN A 62 13.67 -3.04 6.64
N TYR A 63 12.72 -3.53 5.82
CA TYR A 63 11.32 -3.12 5.94
C TYR A 63 10.76 -3.37 7.35
N ILE A 64 11.00 -4.57 7.91
CA ILE A 64 10.55 -4.93 9.26
C ILE A 64 11.22 -4.02 10.30
N THR A 65 12.53 -3.80 10.21
CA THR A 65 13.28 -2.98 11.16
C THR A 65 12.80 -1.54 11.18
N ASP A 66 12.60 -0.95 10.01
CA ASP A 66 12.15 0.44 9.89
C ASP A 66 10.66 0.62 10.23
N ASN A 67 9.88 -0.47 10.16
CA ASN A 67 8.45 -0.49 10.47
C ASN A 67 8.10 -1.47 11.62
N GLN A 68 9.06 -1.80 12.49
CA GLN A 68 8.92 -2.83 13.53
C GLN A 68 7.75 -2.60 14.51
N MET A 69 7.30 -1.36 14.70
CA MET A 69 6.10 -1.04 15.47
C MET A 69 4.81 -1.52 14.80
N HIS A 70 4.88 -1.91 13.53
CA HIS A 70 3.71 -2.14 12.69
C HIS A 70 3.59 -3.57 12.17
N TRP A 71 4.72 -4.25 11.93
CA TRP A 71 4.72 -5.54 11.27
C TRP A 71 5.62 -6.57 11.95
N TYR A 72 5.16 -7.81 12.01
CA TYR A 72 5.96 -8.96 12.44
C TYR A 72 5.87 -10.06 11.39
N ARG A 73 6.93 -10.86 11.29
CA ARG A 73 6.94 -12.01 10.37
C ARG A 73 6.08 -13.13 10.97
N ASP A 74 4.97 -13.42 10.30
CA ASP A 74 4.03 -14.47 10.70
C ASP A 74 4.48 -15.83 10.11
N ILE A 75 4.64 -15.88 8.79
CA ILE A 75 4.99 -17.08 8.07
C ILE A 75 6.07 -16.75 7.03
N GLY A 76 7.08 -17.64 6.93
CA GLY A 76 7.97 -17.71 5.78
C GLY A 76 7.67 -18.99 5.03
N TYR A 77 7.43 -18.89 3.74
CA TYR A 77 7.22 -20.06 2.89
C TYR A 77 7.95 -19.90 1.55
N ARG A 78 8.19 -21.02 0.90
CA ARG A 78 8.78 -21.04 -0.43
C ARG A 78 7.68 -21.12 -1.47
N ASN A 79 7.84 -20.38 -2.53
CA ASN A 79 6.95 -20.43 -3.67
C ASN A 79 7.78 -20.38 -4.95
N TYR A 80 7.17 -20.72 -6.06
CA TYR A 80 7.80 -20.66 -7.37
C TYR A 80 7.25 -19.45 -8.13
N TYR A 81 8.14 -18.59 -8.55
CA TYR A 81 7.85 -17.48 -9.44
C TYR A 81 8.69 -17.63 -10.70
N ASP A 82 8.04 -17.68 -11.86
CA ASP A 82 8.68 -17.86 -13.16
C ASP A 82 9.71 -19.03 -13.15
N SER A 83 9.26 -20.19 -12.63
CA SER A 83 10.08 -21.40 -12.45
C SER A 83 11.25 -21.28 -11.47
N MET A 84 11.35 -20.19 -10.72
CA MET A 84 12.36 -20.01 -9.68
C MET A 84 11.75 -20.08 -8.28
N GLU A 85 12.44 -20.78 -7.39
CA GLU A 85 12.06 -20.83 -5.98
C GLU A 85 12.37 -19.49 -5.32
N VAL A 86 11.35 -18.87 -4.72
CA VAL A 86 11.47 -17.62 -3.98
C VAL A 86 11.02 -17.79 -2.54
N SER A 87 11.72 -17.14 -1.62
CA SER A 87 11.32 -17.08 -0.22
C SER A 87 10.30 -15.95 -0.02
N VAL A 88 9.07 -16.34 0.24
CA VAL A 88 7.99 -15.39 0.53
C VAL A 88 7.89 -15.20 2.04
N ASN A 89 7.75 -13.96 2.46
CA ASN A 89 7.55 -13.58 3.85
C ASN A 89 6.14 -12.98 3.98
N ARG A 90 5.27 -13.65 4.74
CA ARG A 90 4.05 -13.02 5.20
C ARG A 90 4.33 -12.22 6.43
N LEU A 91 4.14 -10.93 6.34
CA LEU A 91 4.15 -10.04 7.48
C LEU A 91 2.72 -9.78 7.92
N ARG A 92 2.47 -9.87 9.21
CA ARG A 92 1.19 -9.60 9.83
C ARG A 92 1.33 -8.44 10.80
N ARG A 93 0.29 -7.64 10.90
CA ARG A 93 0.18 -6.59 11.91
C ARG A 93 -0.98 -6.88 12.86
N THR A 94 -2.14 -7.18 12.30
CA THR A 94 -3.36 -7.55 13.01
C THR A 94 -4.02 -8.72 12.29
N ASP A 95 -5.11 -9.25 12.81
CA ASP A 95 -5.82 -10.35 12.16
C ASP A 95 -6.39 -9.98 10.80
N ASP A 96 -6.68 -8.69 10.59
CA ASP A 96 -7.21 -8.14 9.35
C ASP A 96 -6.18 -7.31 8.56
N SER A 97 -4.88 -7.47 8.84
CA SER A 97 -3.82 -6.78 8.12
C SER A 97 -2.59 -7.65 7.93
N TYR A 98 -2.35 -8.05 6.68
CA TYR A 98 -1.17 -8.80 6.28
C TYR A 98 -0.67 -8.38 4.91
N ILE A 99 0.61 -8.61 4.66
CA ILE A 99 1.26 -8.43 3.36
C ILE A 99 2.21 -9.59 3.08
N ASP A 100 2.24 -10.03 1.83
CA ASP A 100 3.16 -11.05 1.33
C ASP A 100 4.24 -10.37 0.48
N MET A 101 5.49 -10.56 0.87
CA MET A 101 6.65 -9.94 0.23
C MET A 101 7.72 -10.95 -0.09
N TYR A 102 8.50 -10.70 -1.15
CA TYR A 102 9.71 -11.44 -1.45
C TYR A 102 10.81 -10.49 -1.95
N TYR A 103 12.06 -10.93 -1.85
CA TYR A 103 13.17 -10.21 -2.47
C TYR A 103 13.36 -10.70 -3.91
N SER A 104 13.23 -9.78 -4.86
CA SER A 104 13.45 -10.05 -6.27
C SER A 104 14.94 -9.93 -6.62
N ILE A 105 15.54 -11.01 -7.10
CA ILE A 105 16.92 -11.00 -7.57
C ILE A 105 17.13 -10.17 -8.85
N TRP A 106 16.04 -9.95 -9.59
CA TRP A 106 16.04 -9.19 -10.84
C TRP A 106 16.03 -7.68 -10.58
N THR A 107 15.10 -7.20 -9.78
CA THR A 107 14.97 -5.78 -9.46
C THR A 107 15.90 -5.33 -8.34
N LYS A 108 16.48 -6.28 -7.58
CA LYS A 108 17.28 -6.04 -6.36
C LYS A 108 16.49 -5.31 -5.27
N GLN A 109 15.17 -5.50 -5.25
CA GLN A 109 14.25 -4.86 -4.34
C GLN A 109 13.24 -5.86 -3.78
N VAL A 110 12.60 -5.48 -2.67
CA VAL A 110 11.46 -6.21 -2.13
C VAL A 110 10.23 -5.89 -2.96
N GLU A 111 9.58 -6.92 -3.44
CA GLU A 111 8.34 -6.82 -4.20
C GLU A 111 7.16 -7.36 -3.38
N LEU A 112 6.02 -6.71 -3.55
CA LEU A 112 4.78 -7.09 -2.91
C LEU A 112 4.05 -8.11 -3.80
N LEU A 113 3.70 -9.26 -3.24
CA LEU A 113 2.96 -10.32 -3.94
C LEU A 113 1.46 -10.21 -3.74
N GLY A 114 1.07 -9.61 -2.64
CA GLY A 114 -0.31 -9.39 -2.30
C GLY A 114 -0.44 -8.92 -0.87
N GLY A 115 -1.66 -8.57 -0.47
CA GLY A 115 -1.90 -8.16 0.90
C GLY A 115 -3.31 -7.65 1.11
N TYR A 116 -3.63 -7.54 2.39
CA TYR A 116 -4.87 -6.97 2.87
C TYR A 116 -4.57 -6.05 4.05
N ILE A 117 -5.04 -4.82 4.00
CA ILE A 117 -4.79 -3.79 5.00
C ILE A 117 -6.15 -3.29 5.49
N GLY A 118 -6.53 -3.67 6.70
CA GLY A 118 -7.70 -3.21 7.44
C GLY A 118 -7.35 -2.23 8.57
N ASP A 119 -6.08 -2.17 8.96
CA ASP A 119 -5.59 -1.33 10.05
C ASP A 119 -5.39 0.12 9.60
N PRO A 120 -6.03 1.11 10.27
CA PRO A 120 -5.90 2.53 9.91
C PRO A 120 -4.52 3.13 10.19
N GLU A 121 -3.69 2.48 10.98
CA GLU A 121 -2.33 2.99 11.25
C GLU A 121 -1.32 2.62 10.15
N VAL A 122 -1.72 1.76 9.22
CA VAL A 122 -0.90 1.45 8.04
C VAL A 122 -1.14 2.50 6.97
N GLU A 123 -0.11 3.28 6.69
CA GLU A 123 -0.15 4.33 5.68
C GLU A 123 0.69 3.91 4.46
N LEU A 124 0.10 4.00 3.27
CA LEU A 124 0.81 3.82 2.01
C LEU A 124 1.72 5.04 1.73
N VAL A 125 2.69 4.89 0.83
CA VAL A 125 3.65 5.97 0.49
C VAL A 125 2.99 7.24 -0.04
N ASN A 126 1.78 7.14 -0.55
CA ASN A 126 0.97 8.26 -1.04
C ASN A 126 0.10 8.91 0.04
N GLY A 127 0.21 8.46 1.28
CA GLY A 127 -0.57 8.96 2.42
C GLY A 127 -1.94 8.31 2.58
N LEU A 128 -2.28 7.31 1.76
CA LEU A 128 -3.56 6.60 1.87
C LEU A 128 -3.54 5.62 3.04
N HIS A 129 -4.60 5.65 3.83
CA HIS A 129 -4.82 4.74 4.94
C HIS A 129 -6.32 4.46 5.13
N VAL A 130 -6.63 3.35 5.79
CA VAL A 130 -8.01 2.98 6.15
C VAL A 130 -8.65 4.05 7.05
N GLY A 131 -9.93 4.31 6.87
CA GLY A 131 -10.67 5.35 7.60
C GLY A 131 -10.75 6.71 6.90
N MET A 132 -9.92 6.97 5.87
CA MET A 132 -10.06 8.17 5.04
C MET A 132 -11.45 8.24 4.39
N THR A 133 -11.92 9.46 4.17
CA THR A 133 -13.13 9.67 3.38
C THR A 133 -12.89 9.33 1.90
N LYS A 134 -13.94 8.97 1.20
CA LYS A 134 -13.90 8.72 -0.24
C LYS A 134 -13.33 9.94 -0.99
N ASP A 135 -13.73 11.14 -0.63
CA ASP A 135 -13.24 12.39 -1.23
C ASP A 135 -11.73 12.56 -1.00
N GLU A 136 -11.21 12.29 0.19
CA GLU A 136 -9.76 12.34 0.47
C GLU A 136 -8.99 11.34 -0.38
N VAL A 137 -9.49 10.10 -0.49
CA VAL A 137 -8.87 9.08 -1.35
C VAL A 137 -8.85 9.52 -2.81
N PHE A 138 -9.97 10.02 -3.32
CA PHE A 138 -10.05 10.49 -4.71
C PHE A 138 -9.11 11.68 -4.98
N GLN A 139 -8.92 12.58 -4.02
CA GLN A 139 -8.01 13.73 -4.14
C GLN A 139 -6.53 13.31 -4.23
N VAL A 140 -6.17 12.11 -3.81
CA VAL A 140 -4.81 11.58 -4.01
C VAL A 140 -4.56 11.27 -5.48
N PHE A 141 -5.55 10.71 -6.17
CA PHE A 141 -5.42 10.28 -7.56
C PHE A 141 -5.78 11.36 -8.58
N PHE A 142 -6.73 12.22 -8.24
CA PHE A 142 -7.33 13.17 -9.19
C PHE A 142 -7.23 14.61 -8.71
N LYS A 143 -6.64 15.50 -9.53
CA LYS A 143 -6.66 16.95 -9.26
C LYS A 143 -8.07 17.54 -9.33
N LYS A 144 -8.91 16.98 -10.19
CA LYS A 144 -10.34 17.32 -10.36
C LYS A 144 -11.12 16.07 -10.73
N TYR A 145 -12.25 15.85 -10.12
CA TYR A 145 -13.17 14.79 -10.47
C TYR A 145 -14.62 15.24 -10.26
N PRO A 146 -15.57 14.82 -11.13
CA PRO A 146 -16.98 15.11 -10.92
C PRO A 146 -17.53 14.31 -9.74
N LYS A 147 -18.04 14.97 -8.71
CA LYS A 147 -18.59 14.28 -7.53
C LYS A 147 -19.73 13.32 -7.86
N SER A 148 -20.49 13.59 -8.93
CA SER A 148 -21.54 12.68 -9.43
C SER A 148 -21.01 11.32 -9.89
N TYR A 149 -19.74 11.22 -10.30
CA TYR A 149 -19.14 9.94 -10.67
C TYR A 149 -18.64 9.13 -9.47
N THR A 150 -18.41 9.80 -8.33
CA THR A 150 -17.83 9.15 -7.15
C THR A 150 -18.86 8.74 -6.12
N SER A 151 -20.10 9.28 -6.20
CA SER A 151 -21.17 8.97 -5.24
C SER A 151 -21.45 7.47 -5.16
N ASP A 152 -21.58 6.82 -6.31
CA ASP A 152 -22.01 5.43 -6.42
C ASP A 152 -20.85 4.43 -6.46
N VAL A 153 -19.58 4.91 -6.52
CA VAL A 153 -18.39 4.07 -6.51
C VAL A 153 -18.19 3.46 -5.11
N THR A 154 -18.24 2.15 -5.01
CA THR A 154 -17.90 1.42 -3.77
C THR A 154 -16.52 0.80 -3.83
N VAL A 155 -15.95 0.66 -5.03
CA VAL A 155 -14.60 0.12 -5.26
C VAL A 155 -13.82 1.02 -6.21
N LEU A 156 -12.65 1.49 -5.77
CA LEU A 156 -11.64 2.11 -6.63
C LEU A 156 -10.51 1.11 -6.83
N LYS A 157 -10.30 0.66 -8.06
CA LYS A 157 -9.19 -0.22 -8.44
C LYS A 157 -8.15 0.58 -9.20
N VAL A 158 -6.94 0.67 -8.69
CA VAL A 158 -5.80 1.33 -9.35
C VAL A 158 -4.84 0.26 -9.85
N VAL A 159 -4.62 0.22 -11.15
CA VAL A 159 -3.87 -0.84 -11.83
C VAL A 159 -2.59 -0.26 -12.41
N SER A 160 -1.47 -0.96 -12.25
CA SER A 160 -0.21 -0.59 -12.90
C SER A 160 -0.33 -0.61 -14.43
N GLY A 161 0.48 0.20 -15.12
CA GLY A 161 0.42 0.31 -16.58
C GLY A 161 0.61 -1.00 -17.33
N ALA A 162 1.35 -1.95 -16.75
CA ALA A 162 1.52 -3.31 -17.27
C ALA A 162 0.38 -4.27 -16.85
N GLY A 163 -0.51 -3.85 -15.95
CA GLY A 163 -1.61 -4.68 -15.43
C GLY A 163 -1.17 -5.73 -14.41
N GLU A 164 0.08 -5.68 -13.95
CA GLU A 164 0.68 -6.71 -13.10
C GLU A 164 0.29 -6.56 -11.63
N ILE A 165 0.04 -5.32 -11.18
CA ILE A 165 -0.31 -5.00 -9.80
C ILE A 165 -1.57 -4.17 -9.78
N ALA A 166 -2.45 -4.46 -8.84
CA ALA A 166 -3.66 -3.69 -8.58
C ALA A 166 -3.82 -3.40 -7.09
N GLU A 167 -4.04 -2.15 -6.75
CA GLU A 167 -4.50 -1.69 -5.45
C GLU A 167 -6.02 -1.53 -5.50
N ILE A 168 -6.73 -2.17 -4.59
CA ILE A 168 -8.19 -2.20 -4.54
C ILE A 168 -8.65 -1.54 -3.25
N TYR A 169 -9.23 -0.37 -3.37
CA TYR A 169 -9.75 0.45 -2.28
C TYR A 169 -11.25 0.22 -2.17
N THR A 170 -11.71 -0.42 -1.10
CA THR A 170 -13.13 -0.71 -0.88
C THR A 170 -13.71 0.25 0.15
N PHE A 171 -14.80 0.89 -0.22
CA PHE A 171 -15.51 1.85 0.62
C PHE A 171 -16.76 1.22 1.25
N LEU A 172 -16.98 1.53 2.51
CA LEU A 172 -18.25 1.31 3.19
C LEU A 172 -18.87 2.67 3.47
N GLY A 173 -19.93 2.99 2.73
CA GLY A 173 -20.47 4.35 2.69
C GLY A 173 -19.45 5.34 2.16
N GLN A 174 -19.08 6.33 2.96
CA GLN A 174 -18.13 7.38 2.59
C GLN A 174 -16.71 7.15 3.16
N LYS A 175 -16.43 6.00 3.75
CA LYS A 175 -15.15 5.70 4.39
C LYS A 175 -14.43 4.54 3.70
N LEU A 176 -13.11 4.68 3.52
CA LEU A 176 -12.24 3.59 3.10
C LEU A 176 -12.21 2.52 4.19
N ARG A 177 -12.67 1.32 3.85
CA ARG A 177 -12.80 0.21 4.80
C ARG A 177 -11.56 -0.68 4.81
N HIS A 178 -11.03 -0.99 3.62
CA HIS A 178 -9.80 -1.75 3.49
C HIS A 178 -9.13 -1.48 2.14
N ILE A 179 -7.85 -1.82 2.09
CA ILE A 179 -7.03 -1.80 0.89
C ILE A 179 -6.54 -3.22 0.64
N LYS A 180 -6.79 -3.75 -0.56
CA LYS A 180 -6.25 -5.03 -1.00
C LYS A 180 -5.23 -4.80 -2.11
N VAL A 181 -4.10 -5.48 -2.05
CA VAL A 181 -3.14 -5.52 -3.14
C VAL A 181 -3.20 -6.89 -3.80
N GLU A 182 -3.34 -6.91 -5.10
CA GLU A 182 -3.33 -8.11 -5.92
C GLU A 182 -2.23 -8.01 -6.96
N THR A 183 -1.56 -9.12 -7.26
CA THR A 183 -0.63 -9.21 -8.37
C THR A 183 -1.12 -10.26 -9.37
N SER A 184 -0.80 -10.07 -10.64
CA SER A 184 -1.06 -11.07 -11.68
C SER A 184 0.03 -12.14 -11.74
N TYR A 185 1.01 -12.09 -10.85
CA TYR A 185 2.06 -13.09 -10.77
C TYR A 185 1.43 -14.46 -10.50
N LYS A 186 1.53 -15.34 -11.48
CA LYS A 186 1.01 -16.71 -11.36
C LYS A 186 1.97 -17.51 -10.51
N TYR A 187 1.48 -17.93 -9.37
CA TYR A 187 2.13 -18.97 -8.57
C TYR A 187 1.77 -20.31 -9.18
N TYR A 188 2.76 -21.07 -9.52
CA TYR A 188 2.62 -22.48 -9.92
C TYR A 188 2.97 -23.37 -8.75
#